data_ccd03c53edb42fa165a351b3c7bdb9ef
#
_entry.id   ccd03c53edb42fa165a351b3c7bdb9ef
#
_cell.length_a   1.000
_cell.length_b   1.000
_cell.length_c   1.000
_cell.angle_alpha   90.00
_cell.angle_beta   90.00
_cell.angle_gamma   90.00
#
_symmetry.space_group_name_H-M   'P 1'
#
loop_
_entity.id
_entity.type
_entity.pdbx_description
1 polymer ?
#
loop_
_entity_poly.entity_id
_entity_poly.type
_entity_poly.pdbx_seq_one_letter_code
_entity_poly.pdbx_strand_id
1 'polypeptide(L)'
;MVRVKPFAAIRPPKNLVTEVAAPPYDVLNSEEAFAMAGEKSLLHITKPEIDFAPIAGEHEQRTYDKAVENFKAWRAKGWLVQDPKPMYYVYAQTMGKRTQFGLVLCAQTDDYAEGIIKKHELTRKDKEDDRMRSGRAHV
;
A
#
# COMPACT_ATOMS: atom_id res chain seq x y z
N MET A 1 -5.41 -19.55 19.90
CA MET A 1 -4.24 -18.62 19.89
C MET A 1 -4.06 -18.14 18.47
N VAL A 2 -3.84 -16.86 18.24
CA VAL A 2 -3.65 -16.29 16.88
C VAL A 2 -2.39 -16.85 16.24
N ARG A 3 -2.51 -17.38 15.02
CA ARG A 3 -1.38 -17.91 14.23
C ARG A 3 -0.81 -16.79 13.36
N VAL A 4 0.47 -16.47 13.54
CA VAL A 4 1.16 -15.40 12.80
C VAL A 4 2.42 -15.91 12.13
N LYS A 5 2.79 -15.28 11.00
CA LYS A 5 4.00 -15.61 10.25
C LYS A 5 4.74 -14.33 9.82
N PRO A 6 6.07 -14.39 9.72
CA PRO A 6 6.85 -13.35 9.06
C PRO A 6 6.65 -13.40 7.55
N PHE A 7 6.98 -12.30 6.85
CA PHE A 7 6.98 -12.23 5.40
C PHE A 7 8.15 -11.37 4.89
N ALA A 8 8.51 -11.53 3.61
CA ALA A 8 9.52 -10.70 2.97
C ALA A 8 8.83 -9.52 2.29
N ALA A 9 8.88 -8.35 2.91
CA ALA A 9 8.24 -7.14 2.40
C ALA A 9 8.92 -6.63 1.12
N ILE A 10 8.12 -6.01 0.25
CA ILE A 10 8.61 -5.19 -0.85
C ILE A 10 8.55 -3.74 -0.39
N ARG A 11 9.69 -3.07 -0.36
CA ARG A 11 9.82 -1.70 0.16
C ARG A 11 10.95 -0.93 -0.52
N PRO A 12 10.96 0.40 -0.46
CA PRO A 12 12.06 1.19 -1.01
C PRO A 12 13.37 0.92 -0.26
N PRO A 13 14.53 0.92 -0.95
CA PRO A 13 15.82 0.92 -0.30
C PRO A 13 16.00 2.21 0.51
N LYS A 14 16.84 2.14 1.56
CA LYS A 14 16.98 3.21 2.56
C LYS A 14 17.22 4.61 1.97
N ASN A 15 18.00 4.68 0.90
CA ASN A 15 18.33 5.94 0.22
C ASN A 15 17.18 6.54 -0.59
N LEU A 16 16.12 5.79 -0.88
CA LEU A 16 14.96 6.26 -1.65
C LEU A 16 13.69 6.45 -0.80
N VAL A 17 13.73 6.12 0.49
CA VAL A 17 12.53 6.16 1.35
C VAL A 17 11.83 7.51 1.28
N THR A 18 12.57 8.62 1.37
CA THR A 18 11.99 9.98 1.37
C THR A 18 11.33 10.35 0.04
N GLU A 19 11.85 9.84 -1.09
CA GLU A 19 11.30 10.11 -2.41
C GLU A 19 10.07 9.23 -2.71
N VAL A 20 10.06 8.00 -2.17
CA VAL A 20 8.98 7.03 -2.39
C VAL A 20 7.82 7.23 -1.43
N ALA A 21 8.10 7.61 -0.19
CA ALA A 21 7.06 7.79 0.83
C ALA A 21 5.99 8.79 0.39
N ALA A 22 4.73 8.42 0.60
CA ALA A 22 3.58 9.22 0.24
C ALA A 22 2.53 9.16 1.36
N PRO A 23 1.64 10.17 1.46
CA PRO A 23 0.48 10.09 2.33
C PRO A 23 -0.44 8.90 1.96
N PRO A 24 -1.31 8.46 2.89
CA PRO A 24 -2.36 7.50 2.56
C PRO A 24 -3.22 7.99 1.39
N TYR A 25 -3.58 7.08 0.49
CA TYR A 25 -4.31 7.41 -0.76
C TYR A 25 -5.68 8.04 -0.52
N ASP A 26 -6.30 7.80 0.63
CA ASP A 26 -7.65 8.21 0.99
C ASP A 26 -7.73 9.57 1.69
N VAL A 27 -6.59 10.24 1.91
CA VAL A 27 -6.53 11.59 2.48
C VAL A 27 -6.28 12.67 1.43
N LEU A 28 -6.14 12.29 0.16
CA LEU A 28 -5.89 13.19 -0.97
C LEU A 28 -6.90 12.92 -2.09
N ASN A 29 -7.39 13.98 -2.73
CA ASN A 29 -8.03 13.85 -4.03
C ASN A 29 -6.97 13.69 -5.14
N SER A 30 -7.40 13.40 -6.38
CA SER A 30 -6.47 13.11 -7.48
C SER A 30 -5.68 14.33 -7.93
N GLU A 31 -6.23 15.54 -7.82
CA GLU A 31 -5.56 16.80 -8.18
C GLU A 31 -4.47 17.14 -7.16
N GLU A 32 -4.76 16.96 -5.87
CA GLU A 32 -3.79 17.12 -4.79
C GLU A 32 -2.67 16.08 -4.90
N ALA A 33 -3.01 14.84 -5.21
CA ALA A 33 -2.05 13.77 -5.42
C ALA A 33 -1.13 14.07 -6.61
N PHE A 34 -1.69 14.54 -7.74
CA PHE A 34 -0.92 14.96 -8.91
C PHE A 34 0.06 16.10 -8.59
N ALA A 35 -0.41 17.12 -7.87
CA ALA A 35 0.42 18.27 -7.50
C ALA A 35 1.56 17.90 -6.52
N MET A 36 1.36 16.87 -5.70
CA MET A 36 2.32 16.44 -4.67
C MET A 36 3.29 15.38 -5.18
N ALA A 37 2.91 14.56 -6.16
CA ALA A 37 3.68 13.41 -6.59
C ALA A 37 4.97 13.82 -7.29
N GLY A 38 6.12 13.48 -6.68
CA GLY A 38 7.40 13.45 -7.37
C GLY A 38 7.54 12.15 -8.17
N GLU A 39 8.52 12.08 -9.08
CA GLU A 39 8.73 10.95 -10.01
C GLU A 39 8.67 9.55 -9.37
N LYS A 40 9.15 9.43 -8.12
CA LYS A 40 9.23 8.17 -7.39
C LYS A 40 8.17 8.06 -6.27
N SER A 41 7.19 8.97 -6.24
CA SER A 41 6.16 8.95 -5.21
C SER A 41 5.29 7.70 -5.30
N LEU A 42 5.05 7.01 -4.19
CA LEU A 42 4.16 5.84 -4.14
C LEU A 42 2.73 6.15 -4.63
N LEU A 43 2.36 7.43 -4.73
CA LEU A 43 1.09 7.87 -5.31
C LEU A 43 0.88 7.37 -6.75
N HIS A 44 1.94 7.20 -7.55
CA HIS A 44 1.83 6.59 -8.89
C HIS A 44 1.38 5.11 -8.88
N ILE A 45 1.41 4.46 -7.72
CA ILE A 45 0.91 3.09 -7.54
C ILE A 45 -0.42 3.08 -6.79
N THR A 46 -0.59 3.96 -5.80
CA THR A 46 -1.79 3.97 -4.95
C THR A 46 -2.91 4.87 -5.48
N LYS A 47 -2.60 5.84 -6.34
CA LYS A 47 -3.50 6.75 -7.07
C LYS A 47 -3.04 6.92 -8.53
N PRO A 48 -2.93 5.81 -9.30
CA PRO A 48 -2.31 5.81 -10.62
C PRO A 48 -3.08 6.60 -11.68
N GLU A 49 -4.30 7.04 -11.40
CA GLU A 49 -5.08 7.95 -12.25
C GLU A 49 -4.35 9.27 -12.54
N ILE A 50 -3.42 9.67 -11.67
CA ILE A 50 -2.61 10.90 -11.86
C ILE A 50 -1.63 10.82 -13.02
N ASP A 51 -1.34 9.62 -13.54
CA ASP A 51 -0.42 9.42 -14.67
C ASP A 51 -1.08 9.65 -16.04
N PHE A 52 -2.36 10.00 -16.06
CA PHE A 52 -3.10 10.29 -17.29
C PHE A 52 -3.32 11.80 -17.47
N ALA A 53 -3.35 12.24 -18.72
CA ALA A 53 -3.69 13.60 -19.09
C ALA A 53 -4.86 13.60 -20.09
N PRO A 54 -6.08 14.03 -19.72
CA PRO A 54 -6.48 14.46 -18.37
C PRO A 54 -6.47 13.32 -17.34
N ILE A 55 -6.48 13.67 -16.05
CA ILE A 55 -6.54 12.69 -14.96
C ILE A 55 -7.70 11.72 -15.20
N ALA A 56 -7.42 10.42 -15.10
CA ALA A 56 -8.41 9.37 -15.35
C ALA A 56 -9.35 9.17 -14.15
N GLY A 57 -10.42 8.40 -14.34
CA GLY A 57 -11.27 7.95 -13.23
C GLY A 57 -10.54 6.95 -12.34
N GLU A 58 -10.66 7.11 -11.01
CA GLU A 58 -9.97 6.28 -10.01
C GLU A 58 -10.27 4.78 -10.17
N HIS A 59 -11.47 4.43 -10.65
CA HIS A 59 -11.94 3.04 -10.74
C HIS A 59 -12.02 2.50 -12.19
N GLU A 60 -11.41 3.19 -13.15
CA GLU A 60 -11.31 2.69 -14.51
C GLU A 60 -10.31 1.52 -14.59
N GLN A 61 -10.55 0.56 -15.49
CA GLN A 61 -9.65 -0.58 -15.65
C GLN A 61 -8.22 -0.15 -16.00
N ARG A 62 -8.07 0.84 -16.88
CA ARG A 62 -6.75 1.36 -17.25
C ARG A 62 -5.96 1.94 -16.07
N THR A 63 -6.65 2.43 -15.04
CA THR A 63 -6.03 2.96 -13.83
C THR A 63 -5.41 1.82 -13.00
N TYR A 64 -6.10 0.69 -12.84
CA TYR A 64 -5.52 -0.50 -12.21
C TYR A 64 -4.36 -1.09 -13.02
N ASP A 65 -4.50 -1.14 -14.34
CA ASP A 65 -3.43 -1.63 -15.22
C ASP A 65 -2.18 -0.76 -15.10
N LYS A 66 -2.35 0.57 -14.98
CA LYS A 66 -1.25 1.51 -14.76
C LYS A 66 -0.55 1.31 -13.41
N ALA A 67 -1.29 1.03 -12.34
CA ALA A 67 -0.70 0.67 -11.05
C ALA A 67 0.23 -0.54 -11.16
N VAL A 68 -0.22 -1.58 -11.88
CA VAL A 68 0.58 -2.81 -12.10
C VAL A 68 1.82 -2.51 -12.95
N GLU A 69 1.68 -1.73 -14.02
CA GLU A 69 2.79 -1.29 -14.86
C GLU A 69 3.85 -0.55 -14.02
N ASN A 70 3.42 0.44 -13.25
CA ASN A 70 4.30 1.22 -12.39
C ASN A 70 5.00 0.34 -11.33
N PHE A 71 4.27 -0.54 -10.67
CA PHE A 71 4.84 -1.46 -9.69
C PHE A 71 5.94 -2.36 -10.30
N LYS A 72 5.68 -2.95 -11.47
CA LYS A 72 6.67 -3.77 -12.19
C LYS A 72 7.90 -2.95 -12.61
N ALA A 73 7.67 -1.76 -13.16
CA ALA A 73 8.74 -0.85 -13.58
C ALA A 73 9.62 -0.42 -12.38
N TRP A 74 9.01 -0.13 -11.23
CA TRP A 74 9.74 0.28 -10.04
C TRP A 74 10.55 -0.85 -9.43
N ARG A 75 10.04 -2.08 -9.49
CA ARG A 75 10.84 -3.25 -9.12
C ARG A 75 12.02 -3.45 -10.04
N ALA A 76 11.84 -3.31 -11.34
CA ALA A 76 12.92 -3.41 -12.33
C ALA A 76 13.99 -2.32 -12.14
N LYS A 77 13.58 -1.10 -11.77
CA LYS A 77 14.48 0.04 -11.49
C LYS A 77 15.16 -0.05 -10.10
N GLY A 78 14.78 -0.99 -9.25
CA GLY A 78 15.26 -1.10 -7.88
C GLY A 78 14.73 -0.02 -6.94
N TRP A 79 13.65 0.68 -7.30
CA TRP A 79 12.99 1.64 -6.43
C TRP A 79 12.15 0.96 -5.35
N LEU A 80 11.70 -0.27 -5.64
CA LEU A 80 11.10 -1.19 -4.70
C LEU A 80 11.87 -2.52 -4.75
N VAL A 81 12.35 -2.97 -3.60
CA VAL A 81 13.11 -4.22 -3.48
C VAL A 81 12.45 -5.13 -2.46
N GLN A 82 12.48 -6.42 -2.71
CA GLN A 82 12.01 -7.42 -1.76
C GLN A 82 13.09 -7.75 -0.75
N ASP A 83 12.74 -7.78 0.53
CA ASP A 83 13.66 -8.22 1.57
C ASP A 83 14.13 -9.67 1.32
N PRO A 84 15.40 -10.00 1.62
CA PRO A 84 16.00 -11.29 1.24
C PRO A 84 15.45 -12.48 2.04
N LYS A 85 14.75 -12.21 3.16
CA LYS A 85 14.17 -13.25 4.02
C LYS A 85 12.91 -12.75 4.71
N PRO A 86 11.99 -13.66 5.10
CA PRO A 86 10.83 -13.29 5.91
C PRO A 86 11.23 -12.69 7.27
N MET A 87 10.60 -11.58 7.64
CA MET A 87 10.82 -10.86 8.89
C MET A 87 9.49 -10.38 9.47
N TYR A 88 9.50 -10.03 10.74
CA TYR A 88 8.49 -9.20 11.38
C TYR A 88 8.96 -7.75 11.32
N TYR A 89 8.03 -6.80 11.10
CA TYR A 89 8.38 -5.39 10.99
C TYR A 89 7.80 -4.62 12.16
N VAL A 90 8.56 -3.65 12.67
CA VAL A 90 8.07 -2.71 13.66
C VAL A 90 7.60 -1.46 12.94
N TYR A 91 6.35 -1.10 13.16
CA TYR A 91 5.73 0.12 12.64
C TYR A 91 5.64 1.15 13.76
N ALA A 92 6.34 2.27 13.60
CA ALA A 92 6.31 3.38 14.55
C ALA A 92 5.50 4.54 13.95
N GLN A 93 4.50 5.01 14.66
CA GLN A 93 3.66 6.15 14.26
C GLN A 93 3.74 7.22 15.33
N THR A 94 4.20 8.41 14.96
CA THR A 94 4.35 9.55 15.86
C THR A 94 3.32 10.63 15.52
N MET A 95 2.56 11.04 16.50
CA MET A 95 1.64 12.17 16.42
C MET A 95 1.92 13.14 17.57
N GLY A 96 2.38 14.34 17.23
CA GLY A 96 2.86 15.30 18.24
C GLY A 96 4.04 14.73 19.03
N LYS A 97 3.86 14.59 20.35
CA LYS A 97 4.90 14.07 21.27
C LYS A 97 4.76 12.58 21.60
N ARG A 98 3.75 11.91 21.03
CA ARG A 98 3.44 10.51 21.35
C ARG A 98 3.81 9.60 20.19
N THR A 99 4.60 8.58 20.45
CA THR A 99 4.89 7.51 19.49
C THR A 99 4.21 6.22 19.94
N GLN A 100 3.50 5.59 18.99
CA GLN A 100 2.91 4.26 19.15
C GLN A 100 3.65 3.28 18.27
N PHE A 101 3.88 2.08 18.79
CA PHE A 101 4.53 1.00 18.06
C PHE A 101 3.53 -0.12 17.77
N GLY A 102 3.61 -0.68 16.58
CA GLY A 102 2.85 -1.85 16.14
C GLY A 102 3.75 -2.86 15.47
N LEU A 103 3.24 -4.09 15.31
CA LEU A 103 3.89 -5.15 14.55
C LEU A 103 3.15 -5.37 13.24
N VAL A 104 3.91 -5.43 12.12
CA VAL A 104 3.40 -5.81 10.81
C VAL A 104 3.82 -7.24 10.53
N LEU A 105 2.84 -8.10 10.24
CA LEU A 105 2.99 -9.54 10.10
C LEU A 105 1.84 -10.13 9.28
N CYS A 106 1.94 -11.38 8.86
CA CYS A 106 0.81 -12.11 8.29
C CYS A 106 0.06 -12.85 9.40
N ALA A 107 -1.26 -12.73 9.42
CA ALA A 107 -2.15 -13.51 10.27
C ALA A 107 -2.88 -14.56 9.44
N GLN A 108 -3.21 -15.69 10.07
CA GLN A 108 -3.98 -16.74 9.41
C GLN A 108 -5.43 -16.28 9.16
N THR A 109 -5.91 -16.42 7.94
CA THR A 109 -7.26 -15.98 7.55
C THR A 109 -8.36 -16.73 8.28
N ASP A 110 -8.17 -18.02 8.56
CA ASP A 110 -9.13 -18.82 9.33
C ASP A 110 -9.35 -18.26 10.74
N ASP A 111 -8.28 -17.79 11.40
CA ASP A 111 -8.36 -17.18 12.73
C ASP A 111 -9.25 -15.92 12.73
N TYR A 112 -9.31 -15.21 11.59
CA TYR A 112 -10.22 -14.09 11.39
C TYR A 112 -11.67 -14.57 11.14
N ALA A 113 -11.85 -15.59 10.32
CA ALA A 113 -13.15 -16.16 10.02
C ALA A 113 -13.81 -16.80 11.26
N GLU A 114 -13.01 -17.49 12.08
CA GLU A 114 -13.45 -18.14 13.32
C GLU A 114 -13.62 -17.14 14.50
N GLY A 115 -13.33 -15.85 14.31
CA GLY A 115 -13.45 -14.82 15.34
C GLY A 115 -12.40 -14.89 16.46
N ILE A 116 -11.31 -15.64 16.27
CA ILE A 116 -10.14 -15.64 17.15
C ILE A 116 -9.47 -14.26 17.09
N ILE A 117 -9.34 -13.70 15.88
CA ILE A 117 -8.98 -12.30 15.67
C ILE A 117 -10.26 -11.49 15.72
N LYS A 118 -10.34 -10.58 16.69
CA LYS A 118 -11.52 -9.73 16.87
C LYS A 118 -11.59 -8.66 15.78
N LYS A 119 -12.75 -8.53 15.16
CA LYS A 119 -13.04 -7.45 14.21
C LYS A 119 -13.14 -6.13 14.97
N HIS A 120 -12.45 -5.10 14.48
CA HIS A 120 -12.49 -3.77 15.08
C HIS A 120 -13.76 -3.02 14.65
N GLU A 121 -14.01 -2.96 13.35
CA GLU A 121 -15.15 -2.26 12.74
C GLU A 121 -15.59 -2.96 11.43
N LEU A 122 -16.76 -2.57 10.93
CA LEU A 122 -17.22 -3.03 9.62
C LEU A 122 -16.58 -2.17 8.53
N THR A 123 -15.98 -2.83 7.56
CA THR A 123 -15.43 -2.18 6.37
C THR A 123 -16.55 -1.68 5.47
N ARG A 124 -16.37 -0.55 4.81
CA ARG A 124 -17.25 -0.08 3.76
C ARG A 124 -17.05 -0.98 2.53
N LYS A 125 -18.16 -1.53 2.01
CA LYS A 125 -18.12 -2.50 0.90
C LYS A 125 -17.49 -1.92 -0.37
N ASP A 126 -17.78 -0.67 -0.71
CA ASP A 126 -17.20 0.03 -1.85
C ASP A 126 -15.66 0.12 -1.77
N LYS A 127 -15.11 0.40 -0.59
CA LYS A 127 -13.67 0.45 -0.35
C LYS A 127 -13.04 -0.95 -0.35
N GLU A 128 -13.72 -1.94 0.19
CA GLU A 128 -13.27 -3.33 0.18
C GLU A 128 -13.18 -3.88 -1.24
N ASP A 129 -14.21 -3.66 -2.07
CA ASP A 129 -14.23 -4.09 -3.46
C ASP A 129 -13.11 -3.44 -4.28
N ASP A 130 -12.85 -2.16 -4.08
CA ASP A 130 -11.76 -1.42 -4.71
C ASP A 130 -10.38 -2.00 -4.31
N ARG A 131 -10.15 -2.23 -3.02
CA ARG A 131 -8.89 -2.82 -2.54
C ARG A 131 -8.68 -4.26 -3.01
N MET A 132 -9.75 -5.05 -3.10
CA MET A 132 -9.66 -6.40 -3.67
C MET A 132 -9.28 -6.38 -5.16
N ARG A 133 -9.85 -5.47 -5.96
CA ARG A 133 -9.49 -5.31 -7.38
C ARG A 133 -8.02 -4.90 -7.53
N SER A 134 -7.60 -3.89 -6.79
CA SER A 134 -6.21 -3.45 -6.76
C SER A 134 -5.26 -4.58 -6.33
N GLY A 135 -5.55 -5.28 -5.24
CA GLY A 135 -4.73 -6.38 -4.74
C GLY A 135 -4.59 -7.52 -5.74
N ARG A 136 -5.70 -7.96 -6.37
CA ARG A 136 -5.69 -9.02 -7.39
C ARG A 136 -4.89 -8.65 -8.64
N ALA A 137 -4.82 -7.38 -8.99
CA ALA A 137 -4.08 -6.93 -10.14
C ALA A 137 -2.54 -7.00 -9.93
N HIS A 138 -2.09 -7.02 -8.67
CA HIS A 138 -0.66 -7.05 -8.30
C HIS A 138 -0.10 -8.44 -7.97
N VAL A 139 -0.92 -9.50 -8.06
CA VAL A 139 -0.52 -10.89 -7.74
C VAL A 139 0.02 -11.64 -8.96
#